data_f45854da19ffca94b71ff2421db8e7f4
#
_entry.id   f45854da19ffca94b71ff2421db8e7f4
#
_cell.length_a   1.000
_cell.length_b   1.000
_cell.length_c   1.000
_cell.angle_alpha   90.00
_cell.angle_beta   90.00
_cell.angle_gamma   90.00
#
_symmetry.space_group_name_H-M   'P 1'
#
loop_
_entity.id
_entity.type
_entity.pdbx_description
1 polymer ?
#
loop_
_entity_poly.entity_id
_entity_poly.type
_entity_poly.pdbx_seq_one_letter_code
_entity_poly.pdbx_strand_id
1 'polypeptide(L)'
;DSSRKTFRNKIYSEYKANRSEAPDDLAPQFEYIRKSVLAFNLPSVELLNYEADDLIATYTDQILREGAKVTIVSSDKDLMQLVSDNINMIDPIKNKVLRRQDVFEKFGVFPEKVIDVQSLAGDTVDNIPGAPGIGIKTAALLINEYKSLENLLENYMNIKQNKRRESIQNNIDMIKISKKLVTLKNDIDVD
;
A
#
# COMPACT_ATOMS: atom_id res chain seq x y z
N ASP A 1 6.76 -4.79 12.09
CA ASP A 1 5.42 -4.73 12.68
C ASP A 1 5.46 -5.26 14.11
N SER A 2 4.85 -4.55 15.04
CA SER A 2 4.80 -4.95 16.46
C SER A 2 3.69 -5.96 16.75
N SER A 3 2.67 -6.05 15.92
CA SER A 3 1.59 -7.01 16.06
C SER A 3 0.99 -7.43 14.70
N ARG A 4 0.35 -8.61 14.70
CA ARG A 4 -0.34 -9.13 13.52
C ARG A 4 -1.68 -8.41 13.25
N LYS A 5 -2.29 -7.81 14.27
CA LYS A 5 -3.55 -7.07 14.18
C LYS A 5 -3.29 -5.57 14.27
N THR A 6 -3.85 -4.82 13.35
CA THR A 6 -3.71 -3.37 13.25
C THR A 6 -5.08 -2.70 13.16
N PHE A 7 -5.12 -1.37 13.06
CA PHE A 7 -6.37 -0.63 12.88
C PHE A 7 -7.14 -1.09 11.63
N ARG A 8 -6.44 -1.64 10.61
CA ARG A 8 -7.09 -2.16 9.39
C ARG A 8 -8.03 -3.32 9.67
N ASN A 9 -7.72 -4.17 10.67
CA ASN A 9 -8.62 -5.26 11.06
C ASN A 9 -9.91 -4.76 11.74
N LYS A 10 -9.92 -3.52 12.26
CA LYS A 10 -11.15 -2.88 12.75
C LYS A 10 -12.02 -2.34 11.61
N ILE A 11 -11.40 -1.98 10.48
CA ILE A 11 -12.10 -1.54 9.25
C ILE A 11 -12.66 -2.75 8.50
N TYR A 12 -11.86 -3.83 8.41
CA TYR A 12 -12.21 -5.05 7.70
C TYR A 12 -11.58 -6.25 8.39
N SER A 13 -12.40 -7.10 9.02
CA SER A 13 -11.96 -8.23 9.85
C SER A 13 -11.12 -9.25 9.07
N GLU A 14 -11.43 -9.40 7.78
CA GLU A 14 -10.77 -10.35 6.88
C GLU A 14 -9.43 -9.84 6.33
N TYR A 15 -9.00 -8.61 6.66
CA TYR A 15 -7.71 -8.08 6.22
C TYR A 15 -6.57 -8.98 6.68
N LYS A 16 -5.75 -9.45 5.74
CA LYS A 16 -4.62 -10.39 5.95
C LYS A 16 -5.02 -11.72 6.63
N ALA A 17 -6.32 -12.07 6.66
CA ALA A 17 -6.79 -13.29 7.32
C ALA A 17 -6.29 -14.58 6.62
N ASN A 18 -5.98 -14.51 5.33
CA ASN A 18 -5.45 -15.62 4.53
C ASN A 18 -3.93 -15.84 4.68
N ARG A 19 -3.21 -14.96 5.43
CA ARG A 19 -1.77 -15.15 5.68
C ARG A 19 -1.55 -16.27 6.68
N SER A 20 -0.72 -17.25 6.31
CA SER A 20 -0.25 -18.31 7.20
C SER A 20 0.55 -17.75 8.38
N GLU A 21 0.72 -18.55 9.41
CA GLU A 21 1.67 -18.25 10.49
C GLU A 21 3.11 -18.33 9.97
N ALA A 22 4.02 -17.63 10.67
CA ALA A 22 5.42 -17.74 10.36
C ALA A 22 5.88 -19.18 10.60
N PRO A 23 6.78 -19.73 9.74
CA PRO A 23 7.39 -21.03 9.99
C PRO A 23 8.02 -21.12 11.38
N ASP A 24 7.97 -22.30 12.00
CA ASP A 24 8.43 -22.54 13.36
C ASP A 24 9.92 -22.22 13.56
N ASP A 25 10.72 -22.34 12.51
CA ASP A 25 12.14 -22.01 12.52
C ASP A 25 12.42 -20.51 12.30
N LEU A 26 11.47 -19.76 11.76
CA LEU A 26 11.58 -18.31 11.55
C LEU A 26 11.16 -17.51 12.79
N ALA A 27 10.10 -17.93 13.47
CA ALA A 27 9.53 -17.15 14.58
C ALA A 27 10.57 -16.81 15.68
N PRO A 28 11.47 -17.75 16.13
CA PRO A 28 12.51 -17.43 17.11
C PRO A 28 13.56 -16.43 16.60
N GLN A 29 13.73 -16.29 15.28
CA GLN A 29 14.73 -15.41 14.68
C GLN A 29 14.33 -13.91 14.78
N PHE A 30 13.05 -13.60 14.96
CA PHE A 30 12.60 -12.20 15.10
C PHE A 30 13.27 -11.49 16.29
N GLU A 31 13.48 -12.21 17.40
CA GLU A 31 14.18 -11.63 18.55
C GLU A 31 15.65 -11.31 18.22
N TYR A 32 16.33 -12.21 17.49
CA TYR A 32 17.72 -11.99 17.07
C TYR A 32 17.84 -10.84 16.08
N ILE A 33 16.88 -10.68 15.16
CA ILE A 33 16.84 -9.55 14.23
C ILE A 33 16.76 -8.23 15.01
N ARG A 34 15.85 -8.11 16.00
CA ARG A 34 15.75 -6.92 16.85
C ARG A 34 17.05 -6.65 17.62
N LYS A 35 17.63 -7.67 18.25
CA LYS A 35 18.91 -7.55 18.93
C LYS A 35 20.04 -7.10 18.01
N SER A 36 20.07 -7.60 16.79
CA SER A 36 21.08 -7.22 15.78
C SER A 36 20.97 -5.74 15.41
N VAL A 37 19.76 -5.23 15.17
CA VAL A 37 19.54 -3.81 14.85
C VAL A 37 20.07 -2.93 15.98
N LEU A 38 19.77 -3.28 17.24
CA LEU A 38 20.28 -2.56 18.42
C LEU A 38 21.80 -2.65 18.55
N ALA A 39 22.39 -3.85 18.30
CA ALA A 39 23.82 -4.05 18.36
C ALA A 39 24.59 -3.25 17.30
N PHE A 40 23.99 -3.01 16.15
CA PHE A 40 24.52 -2.12 15.11
C PHE A 40 24.25 -0.64 15.40
N ASN A 41 23.66 -0.30 16.54
CA ASN A 41 23.27 1.06 16.91
C ASN A 41 22.43 1.78 15.84
N LEU A 42 21.50 1.02 15.23
CA LEU A 42 20.54 1.56 14.27
C LEU A 42 19.23 1.92 14.96
N PRO A 43 18.60 3.04 14.62
CA PRO A 43 17.26 3.36 15.10
C PRO A 43 16.26 2.26 14.69
N SER A 44 15.44 1.83 15.64
CA SER A 44 14.39 0.85 15.43
C SER A 44 13.09 1.37 16.03
N VAL A 45 12.04 1.45 15.24
CA VAL A 45 10.74 1.97 15.66
C VAL A 45 9.67 0.93 15.44
N GLU A 46 8.91 0.66 16.48
CA GLU A 46 7.72 -0.18 16.44
C GLU A 46 6.58 0.54 17.17
N LEU A 47 5.38 0.50 16.62
CA LEU A 47 4.20 1.06 17.28
C LEU A 47 3.03 0.06 17.18
N LEU A 48 2.38 -0.19 18.32
CA LEU A 48 1.20 -1.06 18.36
C LEU A 48 0.06 -0.47 17.51
N ASN A 49 -0.70 -1.35 16.87
CA ASN A 49 -1.86 -1.00 16.06
C ASN A 49 -1.55 -0.43 14.66
N TYR A 50 -0.27 -0.21 14.32
CA TYR A 50 0.18 0.26 13.01
C TYR A 50 1.12 -0.75 12.35
N GLU A 51 1.18 -0.71 11.03
CA GLU A 51 2.13 -1.49 10.25
C GLU A 51 3.43 -0.69 10.06
N ALA A 52 4.54 -1.38 9.78
CA ALA A 52 5.81 -0.73 9.48
C ALA A 52 5.67 0.29 8.33
N ASP A 53 4.84 -0.03 7.33
CA ASP A 53 4.59 0.82 6.17
C ASP A 53 3.95 2.16 6.55
N ASP A 54 3.07 2.17 7.57
CA ASP A 54 2.47 3.40 8.08
C ASP A 54 3.53 4.28 8.79
N LEU A 55 4.45 3.67 9.53
CA LEU A 55 5.56 4.38 10.16
C LEU A 55 6.53 4.93 9.10
N ILE A 56 6.85 4.15 8.07
CA ILE A 56 7.67 4.61 6.94
C ILE A 56 7.00 5.80 6.26
N ALA A 57 5.69 5.75 6.01
CA ALA A 57 4.96 6.85 5.41
C ALA A 57 4.97 8.11 6.29
N THR A 58 4.80 7.94 7.61
CA THR A 58 4.81 9.04 8.59
C THR A 58 6.17 9.72 8.65
N TYR A 59 7.26 8.95 8.84
CA TYR A 59 8.61 9.52 8.85
C TYR A 59 8.99 10.16 7.52
N THR A 60 8.57 9.54 6.40
CA THR A 60 8.79 10.10 5.07
C THR A 60 8.15 11.49 4.94
N ASP A 61 6.91 11.64 5.38
CA ASP A 61 6.19 12.92 5.33
C ASP A 61 6.85 13.97 6.25
N GLN A 62 7.28 13.60 7.46
CA GLN A 62 8.00 14.49 8.37
C GLN A 62 9.31 14.99 7.76
N ILE A 63 10.13 14.08 7.24
CA ILE A 63 11.43 14.41 6.63
C ILE A 63 11.27 15.32 5.40
N LEU A 64 10.24 15.10 4.60
CA LEU A 64 9.94 15.95 3.44
C LEU A 64 9.56 17.38 3.85
N ARG A 65 8.83 17.56 4.96
CA ARG A 65 8.51 18.90 5.49
C ARG A 65 9.74 19.67 5.92
N GLU A 66 10.80 18.98 6.30
CA GLU A 66 12.10 19.56 6.60
C GLU A 66 12.96 19.85 5.34
N GLY A 67 12.42 19.55 4.15
CA GLY A 67 13.08 19.79 2.86
C GLY A 67 14.14 18.77 2.48
N ALA A 68 14.23 17.64 3.18
CA ALA A 68 15.19 16.58 2.87
C ALA A 68 14.64 15.58 1.83
N LYS A 69 15.52 14.73 1.30
CA LYS A 69 15.16 13.62 0.40
C LYS A 69 15.13 12.31 1.16
N VAL A 70 14.27 11.39 0.74
CA VAL A 70 14.10 10.09 1.37
C VAL A 70 14.44 8.97 0.39
N THR A 71 15.15 7.95 0.89
CA THR A 71 15.33 6.68 0.19
C THR A 71 14.71 5.57 1.05
N ILE A 72 13.66 4.93 0.53
CA ILE A 72 13.00 3.79 1.15
C ILE A 72 13.65 2.52 0.62
N VAL A 73 14.18 1.67 1.51
CA VAL A 73 14.76 0.37 1.12
C VAL A 73 13.71 -0.71 1.39
N SER A 74 13.01 -1.15 0.35
CA SER A 74 11.99 -2.19 0.43
C SER A 74 11.68 -2.76 -0.95
N SER A 75 11.25 -4.03 -1.00
CA SER A 75 10.67 -4.67 -2.18
C SER A 75 9.14 -4.58 -2.21
N ASP A 76 8.52 -3.99 -1.17
CA ASP A 76 7.08 -3.90 -1.05
C ASP A 76 6.48 -2.89 -2.04
N LYS A 77 5.55 -3.38 -2.86
CA LYS A 77 4.87 -2.56 -3.87
C LYS A 77 3.97 -1.48 -3.28
N ASP A 78 3.50 -1.68 -2.04
CA ASP A 78 2.53 -0.79 -1.42
C ASP A 78 3.18 0.55 -1.01
N LEU A 79 4.49 0.52 -0.73
CA LEU A 79 5.29 1.73 -0.51
C LEU A 79 5.53 2.54 -1.79
N MET A 80 5.22 2.00 -2.98
CA MET A 80 5.36 2.75 -4.24
C MET A 80 4.40 3.95 -4.33
N GLN A 81 3.33 3.99 -3.52
CA GLN A 81 2.46 5.16 -3.41
C GLN A 81 3.17 6.40 -2.84
N LEU A 82 4.32 6.22 -2.16
CA LEU A 82 5.11 7.30 -1.56
C LEU A 82 6.15 7.88 -2.53
N VAL A 83 6.48 7.19 -3.62
CA VAL A 83 7.53 7.62 -4.57
C VAL A 83 7.19 8.98 -5.17
N SER A 84 8.18 9.87 -5.19
CA SER A 84 8.06 11.22 -5.76
C SER A 84 9.43 11.69 -6.30
N ASP A 85 9.54 12.95 -6.67
CA ASP A 85 10.82 13.51 -7.09
C ASP A 85 11.85 13.61 -5.94
N ASN A 86 11.35 13.62 -4.69
CA ASN A 86 12.17 13.65 -3.48
C ASN A 86 12.20 12.29 -2.73
N ILE A 87 11.45 11.29 -3.19
CA ILE A 87 11.39 9.96 -2.57
C ILE A 87 11.70 8.91 -3.62
N ASN A 88 12.78 8.18 -3.42
CA ASN A 88 13.12 6.99 -4.21
C ASN A 88 12.92 5.72 -3.37
N MET A 89 12.68 4.59 -4.03
CA MET A 89 12.80 3.28 -3.41
C MET A 89 14.01 2.53 -3.96
N ILE A 90 14.59 1.67 -3.12
CA ILE A 90 15.59 0.68 -3.56
C ILE A 90 15.01 -0.69 -3.25
N ASP A 91 14.80 -1.50 -4.29
CA ASP A 91 14.48 -2.92 -4.14
C ASP A 91 15.79 -3.68 -3.85
N PRO A 92 16.01 -4.14 -2.61
CA PRO A 92 17.28 -4.77 -2.24
C PRO A 92 17.45 -6.17 -2.84
N ILE A 93 16.36 -6.82 -3.24
CA ILE A 93 16.36 -8.16 -3.87
C ILE A 93 16.84 -8.05 -5.31
N LYS A 94 16.33 -7.05 -6.04
CA LYS A 94 16.67 -6.81 -7.44
C LYS A 94 17.84 -5.86 -7.62
N ASN A 95 18.33 -5.28 -6.54
CA ASN A 95 19.33 -4.21 -6.54
C ASN A 95 18.99 -3.09 -7.53
N LYS A 96 17.73 -2.64 -7.51
CA LYS A 96 17.20 -1.65 -8.45
C LYS A 96 16.65 -0.44 -7.71
N VAL A 97 17.02 0.76 -8.18
CA VAL A 97 16.38 2.00 -7.75
C VAL A 97 15.06 2.15 -8.50
N LEU A 98 13.97 2.32 -7.77
CA LEU A 98 12.63 2.52 -8.28
C LEU A 98 12.25 3.99 -8.16
N ARG A 99 11.83 4.57 -9.28
CA ARG A 99 11.41 5.96 -9.42
C ARG A 99 10.00 6.03 -9.97
N ARG A 100 9.46 7.22 -10.14
CA ARG A 100 8.11 7.47 -10.68
C ARG A 100 7.80 6.68 -11.96
N GLN A 101 8.77 6.56 -12.87
CA GLN A 101 8.61 5.81 -14.11
C GLN A 101 8.45 4.30 -13.87
N ASP A 102 9.19 3.74 -12.91
CA ASP A 102 9.07 2.32 -12.55
C ASP A 102 7.71 2.01 -11.92
N VAL A 103 7.15 2.98 -11.16
CA VAL A 103 5.78 2.87 -10.63
C VAL A 103 4.77 2.85 -11.78
N PHE A 104 4.94 3.75 -12.77
CA PHE A 104 4.08 3.77 -13.96
C PHE A 104 4.15 2.45 -14.75
N GLU A 105 5.33 1.90 -14.93
CA GLU A 105 5.51 0.60 -15.62
C GLU A 105 4.79 -0.54 -14.88
N LYS A 106 4.78 -0.50 -13.54
CA LYS A 106 4.16 -1.55 -12.71
C LYS A 106 2.65 -1.39 -12.59
N PHE A 107 2.15 -0.19 -12.35
CA PHE A 107 0.75 0.08 -12.03
C PHE A 107 -0.05 0.66 -13.20
N GLY A 108 0.60 1.15 -14.26
CA GLY A 108 -0.05 1.87 -15.37
C GLY A 108 -0.50 3.28 -15.01
N VAL A 109 -0.10 3.76 -13.84
CA VAL A 109 -0.34 5.12 -13.32
C VAL A 109 0.88 5.63 -12.57
N PHE A 110 1.02 6.94 -12.41
CA PHE A 110 2.01 7.54 -11.54
C PHE A 110 1.66 7.36 -10.04
N PRO A 111 2.63 7.54 -9.12
CA PRO A 111 2.45 7.27 -7.69
C PRO A 111 1.19 7.87 -7.08
N GLU A 112 0.80 9.05 -7.48
CA GLU A 112 -0.36 9.80 -6.97
C GLU A 112 -1.70 9.08 -7.18
N LYS A 113 -1.72 8.07 -8.07
CA LYS A 113 -2.92 7.30 -8.40
C LYS A 113 -2.82 5.82 -8.05
N VAL A 114 -1.73 5.40 -7.43
CA VAL A 114 -1.52 3.99 -7.03
C VAL A 114 -2.60 3.55 -6.06
N ILE A 115 -2.94 4.40 -5.08
CA ILE A 115 -4.01 4.13 -4.12
C ILE A 115 -5.35 3.86 -4.84
N ASP A 116 -5.72 4.68 -5.82
CA ASP A 116 -6.97 4.54 -6.56
C ASP A 116 -7.00 3.24 -7.37
N VAL A 117 -5.88 2.89 -8.01
CA VAL A 117 -5.75 1.64 -8.77
C VAL A 117 -5.83 0.43 -7.86
N GLN A 118 -5.11 0.42 -6.73
CA GLN A 118 -5.15 -0.68 -5.77
C GLN A 118 -6.52 -0.81 -5.09
N SER A 119 -7.19 0.31 -4.80
CA SER A 119 -8.54 0.31 -4.23
C SER A 119 -9.55 -0.39 -5.14
N LEU A 120 -9.41 -0.18 -6.45
CA LEU A 120 -10.30 -0.76 -7.44
C LEU A 120 -9.94 -2.21 -7.78
N ALA A 121 -8.64 -2.51 -7.89
CA ALA A 121 -8.15 -3.85 -8.22
C ALA A 121 -8.20 -4.83 -7.03
N GLY A 122 -8.11 -4.32 -5.80
CA GLY A 122 -7.89 -5.13 -4.62
C GLY A 122 -6.48 -5.74 -4.55
N ASP A 123 -6.27 -6.55 -3.52
CA ASP A 123 -5.05 -7.33 -3.33
C ASP A 123 -5.35 -8.68 -2.70
N THR A 124 -5.07 -9.76 -3.43
CA THR A 124 -5.33 -11.12 -2.94
C THR A 124 -4.38 -11.56 -1.85
N VAL A 125 -3.15 -11.01 -1.81
CA VAL A 125 -2.15 -11.35 -0.78
C VAL A 125 -2.58 -10.81 0.58
N ASP A 126 -3.14 -9.60 0.59
CA ASP A 126 -3.61 -8.93 1.80
C ASP A 126 -5.11 -9.06 2.03
N ASN A 127 -5.77 -9.85 1.19
CA ASN A 127 -7.21 -10.05 1.24
C ASN A 127 -8.00 -8.73 1.16
N ILE A 128 -7.56 -7.83 0.27
CA ILE A 128 -8.25 -6.57 -0.02
C ILE A 128 -9.21 -6.79 -1.18
N PRO A 129 -10.53 -6.55 -0.99
CA PRO A 129 -11.55 -7.05 -1.91
C PRO A 129 -11.54 -6.38 -3.30
N GLY A 130 -11.41 -5.06 -3.39
CA GLY A 130 -11.56 -4.33 -4.65
C GLY A 130 -12.91 -4.56 -5.35
N ALA A 131 -12.90 -4.46 -6.69
CA ALA A 131 -14.02 -4.82 -7.54
C ALA A 131 -13.73 -6.14 -8.27
N PRO A 132 -14.53 -7.21 -8.07
CA PRO A 132 -14.29 -8.52 -8.68
C PRO A 132 -14.15 -8.45 -10.21
N GLY A 133 -13.09 -9.09 -10.74
CA GLY A 133 -12.80 -9.11 -12.18
C GLY A 133 -12.13 -7.84 -12.72
N ILE A 134 -11.80 -6.89 -11.88
CA ILE A 134 -11.03 -5.70 -12.23
C ILE A 134 -9.61 -5.83 -11.65
N GLY A 135 -8.66 -6.27 -12.47
CA GLY A 135 -7.24 -6.30 -12.07
C GLY A 135 -6.54 -4.98 -12.36
N ILE A 136 -5.27 -4.88 -11.94
CA ILE A 136 -4.42 -3.66 -12.01
C ILE A 136 -4.50 -2.97 -13.39
N LYS A 137 -4.36 -3.72 -14.50
CA LYS A 137 -4.39 -3.13 -15.85
C LYS A 137 -5.72 -2.45 -16.18
N THR A 138 -6.84 -3.09 -15.81
CA THR A 138 -8.17 -2.53 -16.05
C THR A 138 -8.43 -1.35 -15.12
N ALA A 139 -8.03 -1.46 -13.84
CA ALA A 139 -8.12 -0.38 -12.88
C ALA A 139 -7.33 0.86 -13.35
N ALA A 140 -6.10 0.67 -13.81
CA ALA A 140 -5.29 1.76 -14.36
C ALA A 140 -5.94 2.46 -15.57
N LEU A 141 -6.52 1.70 -16.49
CA LEU A 141 -7.25 2.28 -17.63
C LEU A 141 -8.41 3.14 -17.16
N LEU A 142 -9.22 2.65 -16.22
CA LEU A 142 -10.36 3.38 -15.69
C LEU A 142 -9.93 4.64 -14.91
N ILE A 143 -8.92 4.51 -14.05
CA ILE A 143 -8.41 5.66 -13.28
C ILE A 143 -7.77 6.72 -14.19
N ASN A 144 -7.09 6.33 -15.27
CA ASN A 144 -6.58 7.27 -16.26
C ASN A 144 -7.70 7.97 -17.05
N GLU A 145 -8.78 7.26 -17.38
CA GLU A 145 -9.95 7.81 -18.08
C GLU A 145 -10.72 8.77 -17.17
N TYR A 146 -11.08 8.33 -15.97
CA TYR A 146 -11.92 9.10 -15.03
C TYR A 146 -11.12 10.03 -14.10
N LYS A 147 -9.80 9.98 -14.12
CA LYS A 147 -8.83 10.83 -13.36
C LYS A 147 -8.72 10.52 -11.87
N SER A 148 -9.74 10.03 -11.20
CA SER A 148 -9.73 9.62 -9.79
C SER A 148 -10.75 8.51 -9.54
N LEU A 149 -10.59 7.81 -8.42
CA LEU A 149 -11.55 6.81 -7.98
C LEU A 149 -12.91 7.44 -7.66
N GLU A 150 -12.93 8.61 -7.02
CA GLU A 150 -14.16 9.31 -6.68
C GLU A 150 -14.96 9.64 -7.95
N ASN A 151 -14.32 10.26 -8.93
CA ASN A 151 -14.98 10.60 -10.18
C ASN A 151 -15.43 9.35 -10.96
N LEU A 152 -14.67 8.25 -10.88
CA LEU A 152 -15.10 6.98 -11.44
C LEU A 152 -16.39 6.47 -10.74
N LEU A 153 -16.42 6.49 -9.40
CA LEU A 153 -17.57 6.02 -8.62
C LEU A 153 -18.81 6.91 -8.78
N GLU A 154 -18.66 8.20 -9.07
CA GLU A 154 -19.77 9.10 -9.41
C GLU A 154 -20.30 8.89 -10.84
N ASN A 155 -19.43 8.45 -11.75
CA ASN A 155 -19.71 8.36 -13.17
C ASN A 155 -19.66 6.93 -13.74
N TYR A 156 -19.71 5.90 -12.91
CA TYR A 156 -19.56 4.51 -13.34
C TYR A 156 -20.60 4.07 -14.38
N MET A 157 -21.77 4.70 -14.41
CA MET A 157 -22.81 4.45 -15.39
C MET A 157 -22.36 4.70 -16.84
N ASN A 158 -21.33 5.52 -17.03
CA ASN A 158 -20.77 5.83 -18.35
C ASN A 158 -19.80 4.76 -18.86
N ILE A 159 -19.46 3.77 -18.05
CA ILE A 159 -18.59 2.66 -18.44
C ILE A 159 -19.31 1.81 -19.50
N LYS A 160 -18.71 1.71 -20.67
CA LYS A 160 -19.29 0.99 -21.84
C LYS A 160 -19.43 -0.51 -21.60
N GLN A 161 -18.49 -1.13 -20.89
CA GLN A 161 -18.47 -2.57 -20.62
C GLN A 161 -19.41 -2.92 -19.48
N ASN A 162 -20.54 -3.56 -19.78
CA ASN A 162 -21.56 -3.92 -18.80
C ASN A 162 -21.00 -4.66 -17.58
N LYS A 163 -20.19 -5.70 -17.80
CA LYS A 163 -19.60 -6.49 -16.70
C LYS A 163 -18.77 -5.65 -15.72
N ARG A 164 -17.99 -4.68 -16.25
CA ARG A 164 -17.17 -3.78 -15.42
C ARG A 164 -18.06 -2.81 -14.65
N ARG A 165 -19.06 -2.24 -15.31
CA ARG A 165 -20.03 -1.33 -14.70
C ARG A 165 -20.79 -2.01 -13.57
N GLU A 166 -21.32 -3.21 -13.80
CA GLU A 166 -22.03 -4.01 -12.81
C GLU A 166 -21.13 -4.40 -11.64
N SER A 167 -19.88 -4.80 -11.91
CA SER A 167 -18.91 -5.11 -10.86
C SER A 167 -18.65 -3.92 -9.95
N ILE A 168 -18.42 -2.73 -10.52
CA ILE A 168 -18.20 -1.51 -9.73
C ILE A 168 -19.48 -1.18 -8.95
N GLN A 169 -20.63 -1.13 -9.61
CA GLN A 169 -21.91 -0.80 -9.00
C GLN A 169 -22.22 -1.66 -7.76
N ASN A 170 -22.01 -2.96 -7.88
CA ASN A 170 -22.30 -3.92 -6.83
C ASN A 170 -21.27 -3.94 -5.69
N ASN A 171 -20.11 -3.26 -5.87
CA ASN A 171 -19.02 -3.31 -4.92
C ASN A 171 -18.53 -1.93 -4.47
N ILE A 172 -19.32 -0.86 -4.63
CA ILE A 172 -18.93 0.51 -4.26
C ILE A 172 -18.42 0.59 -2.82
N ASP A 173 -19.11 -0.03 -1.87
CA ASP A 173 -18.72 0.01 -0.46
C ASP A 173 -17.42 -0.77 -0.20
N MET A 174 -17.25 -1.92 -0.86
CA MET A 174 -16.00 -2.70 -0.77
C MET A 174 -14.82 -1.97 -1.40
N ILE A 175 -15.02 -1.25 -2.49
CA ILE A 175 -13.99 -0.38 -3.11
C ILE A 175 -13.61 0.75 -2.14
N LYS A 176 -14.57 1.38 -1.46
CA LYS A 176 -14.30 2.41 -0.44
C LYS A 176 -13.56 1.85 0.77
N ILE A 177 -13.90 0.63 1.21
CA ILE A 177 -13.17 -0.09 2.25
C ILE A 177 -11.74 -0.37 1.77
N SER A 178 -11.58 -0.90 0.56
CA SER A 178 -10.26 -1.15 -0.04
C SER A 178 -9.40 0.11 -0.07
N LYS A 179 -9.97 1.28 -0.40
CA LYS A 179 -9.24 2.55 -0.34
C LYS A 179 -8.68 2.85 1.05
N LYS A 180 -9.48 2.62 2.09
CA LYS A 180 -9.02 2.80 3.48
C LYS A 180 -7.93 1.81 3.88
N LEU A 181 -7.95 0.59 3.33
CA LEU A 181 -6.97 -0.45 3.63
C LEU A 181 -5.63 -0.22 2.93
N VAL A 182 -5.64 0.20 1.65
CA VAL A 182 -4.41 0.42 0.87
C VAL A 182 -3.74 1.76 1.16
N THR A 183 -4.48 2.73 1.70
CA THR A 183 -3.91 4.05 2.03
C THR A 183 -3.04 3.93 3.27
N LEU A 184 -1.78 4.29 3.14
CA LEU A 184 -0.85 4.34 4.27
C LEU A 184 -1.14 5.57 5.14
N LYS A 185 -1.11 5.38 6.46
CA LYS A 185 -1.16 6.48 7.39
C LYS A 185 0.18 7.21 7.44
N ASN A 186 0.13 8.55 7.37
CA ASN A 186 1.31 9.40 7.40
C ASN A 186 1.23 10.51 8.47
N ASP A 187 0.24 10.41 9.36
CA ASP A 187 -0.08 11.38 10.41
C ASP A 187 -0.04 10.75 11.81
N ILE A 188 0.79 9.70 11.98
CA ILE A 188 0.94 9.02 13.26
C ILE A 188 1.81 9.88 14.18
N ASP A 189 1.41 10.00 15.45
CA ASP A 189 2.21 10.62 16.47
C ASP A 189 3.38 9.69 16.83
N VAL A 190 4.55 10.04 16.35
CA VAL A 190 5.82 9.31 16.57
C VAL A 190 6.81 10.30 17.18
N ASP A 191 7.32 9.97 18.35
CA ASP A 191 8.36 10.74 19.07
C ASP A 191 9.74 10.57 18.42
#